data_2c2e4a215b2b2b197b2024a00373c73e
#
_entry.id   2c2e4a215b2b2b197b2024a00373c73e
#
_cell.length_a   1.000
_cell.length_b   1.000
_cell.length_c   1.000
_cell.angle_alpha   90.00
_cell.angle_beta   90.00
_cell.angle_gamma   90.00
#
_symmetry.space_group_name_H-M   'P 1'
#
loop_
_entity.id
_entity.type
_entity.pdbx_description
1 polymer ?
#
loop_
_entity_poly.entity_id
_entity_poly.type
_entity_poly.pdbx_seq_one_letter_code
_entity_poly.pdbx_strand_id
1 'polypeptide(L)'
;MTDQEHLQLLIDFRAGHEAAFEQVFKLYYKPLRLQAFLLLKNEQEADDQIQQLFLDIWNKQLYRNVQQSLKFYLHTAIRNRCLNYLTRACHENKMRNEYAAHLEVIPLEDDNEPLLQPYLLAVLNELPAQRFRAFNLVHIEDKKYHEAAKEMGISINSLKSHLKLAVKFLRMRLER
;
A
#
# COMPACT_ATOMS: atom_id res chain seq x y z
N MET A 1 5.70 19.71 0.81
CA MET A 1 5.68 20.11 -0.62
C MET A 1 4.50 21.03 -0.83
N THR A 2 4.73 22.14 -1.51
CA THR A 2 3.69 23.08 -1.92
C THR A 2 2.92 22.54 -3.15
N ASP A 3 1.74 23.08 -3.44
CA ASP A 3 0.95 22.64 -4.62
C ASP A 3 1.72 22.87 -5.93
N GLN A 4 2.54 23.92 -6.00
CA GLN A 4 3.41 24.19 -7.15
C GLN A 4 4.49 23.13 -7.34
N GLU A 5 5.12 22.67 -6.25
CA GLU A 5 6.13 21.58 -6.30
C GLU A 5 5.53 20.27 -6.77
N HIS A 6 4.29 19.95 -6.34
CA HIS A 6 3.57 18.78 -6.81
C HIS A 6 3.24 18.84 -8.30
N LEU A 7 2.82 20.01 -8.77
CA LEU A 7 2.51 20.22 -10.19
C LEU A 7 3.77 20.08 -11.06
N GLN A 8 4.88 20.69 -10.63
CA GLN A 8 6.16 20.58 -11.34
C GLN A 8 6.64 19.13 -11.39
N LEU A 9 6.59 18.43 -10.25
CA LEU A 9 6.95 17.01 -10.19
C LEU A 9 6.12 16.14 -11.14
N LEU A 10 4.81 16.43 -11.26
CA LEU A 10 3.94 15.72 -12.19
C LEU A 10 4.35 15.98 -13.65
N ILE A 11 4.67 17.23 -14.00
CA ILE A 11 5.11 17.59 -15.35
C ILE A 11 6.41 16.87 -15.70
N ASP A 12 7.41 16.92 -14.81
CA ASP A 12 8.71 16.30 -15.03
C ASP A 12 8.62 14.78 -15.06
N PHE A 13 7.76 14.19 -14.23
CA PHE A 13 7.45 12.77 -14.25
C PHE A 13 6.83 12.34 -15.59
N ARG A 14 5.86 13.09 -16.11
CA ARG A 14 5.23 12.84 -17.43
C ARG A 14 6.20 13.00 -18.58
N ALA A 15 7.17 13.87 -18.45
CA ALA A 15 8.25 14.04 -19.44
C ALA A 15 9.25 12.88 -19.43
N GLY A 16 9.20 12.01 -18.40
CA GLY A 16 10.10 10.86 -18.27
C GLY A 16 11.47 11.23 -17.71
N HIS A 17 11.58 12.33 -16.97
CA HIS A 17 12.83 12.71 -16.31
C HIS A 17 13.17 11.72 -15.19
N GLU A 18 14.34 11.11 -15.25
CA GLU A 18 14.81 10.11 -14.28
C GLU A 18 14.81 10.67 -12.84
N ALA A 19 15.28 11.90 -12.66
CA ALA A 19 15.29 12.57 -11.35
C ALA A 19 13.87 12.71 -10.75
N ALA A 20 12.87 13.01 -11.59
CA ALA A 20 11.47 13.09 -11.16
C ALA A 20 10.93 11.70 -10.80
N PHE A 21 11.30 10.67 -11.56
CA PHE A 21 10.92 9.30 -11.26
C PHE A 21 11.51 8.84 -9.91
N GLU A 22 12.79 9.10 -9.66
CA GLU A 22 13.44 8.82 -8.38
C GLU A 22 12.76 9.53 -7.20
N GLN A 23 12.40 10.80 -7.39
CA GLN A 23 11.69 11.59 -6.37
C GLN A 23 10.30 11.02 -6.09
N VAL A 24 9.55 10.65 -7.13
CA VAL A 24 8.25 9.98 -7.01
C VAL A 24 8.38 8.64 -6.29
N PHE A 25 9.37 7.83 -6.65
CA PHE A 25 9.64 6.57 -5.98
C PHE A 25 9.88 6.79 -4.47
N LYS A 26 10.80 7.69 -4.10
CA LYS A 26 11.11 8.00 -2.69
C LYS A 26 9.88 8.49 -1.91
N LEU A 27 9.06 9.31 -2.55
CA LEU A 27 7.88 9.92 -1.91
C LEU A 27 6.75 8.90 -1.70
N TYR A 28 6.52 8.03 -2.69
CA TYR A 28 5.35 7.15 -2.69
C TYR A 28 5.64 5.70 -2.31
N TYR A 29 6.89 5.25 -2.30
CA TYR A 29 7.22 3.86 -1.96
C TYR A 29 6.62 3.40 -0.64
N LYS A 30 6.88 4.13 0.45
CA LYS A 30 6.41 3.76 1.80
C LYS A 30 4.88 3.71 1.92
N PRO A 31 4.11 4.73 1.51
CA PRO A 31 2.65 4.67 1.58
C PRO A 31 2.04 3.59 0.67
N LEU A 32 2.61 3.34 -0.51
CA LEU A 32 2.15 2.27 -1.40
C LEU A 32 2.48 0.89 -0.83
N ARG A 33 3.67 0.72 -0.22
CA ARG A 33 4.06 -0.52 0.47
C ARG A 33 3.09 -0.86 1.59
N LEU A 34 2.74 0.14 2.38
CA LEU A 34 1.76 -0.02 3.44
C LEU A 34 0.40 -0.48 2.90
N GLN A 35 -0.10 0.16 1.84
CA GLN A 35 -1.35 -0.23 1.20
C GLN A 35 -1.30 -1.66 0.65
N ALA A 36 -0.24 -2.03 -0.06
CA ALA A 36 -0.05 -3.38 -0.57
C ALA A 36 0.02 -4.41 0.54
N PHE A 37 0.75 -4.12 1.63
CA PHE A 37 0.83 -5.00 2.80
C PHE A 37 -0.54 -5.23 3.46
N LEU A 38 -1.34 -4.19 3.62
CA LEU A 38 -2.69 -4.31 4.20
C LEU A 38 -3.60 -5.22 3.35
N LEU A 39 -3.44 -5.19 2.03
CA LEU A 39 -4.20 -6.04 1.11
C LEU A 39 -3.65 -7.48 1.07
N LEU A 40 -2.35 -7.66 0.90
CA LEU A 40 -1.73 -8.96 0.64
C LEU A 40 -1.39 -9.76 1.89
N LYS A 41 -1.19 -9.09 3.02
CA LYS A 41 -0.81 -9.71 4.32
C LYS A 41 0.58 -10.35 4.35
N ASN A 42 1.38 -10.05 3.37
CA ASN A 42 2.72 -10.56 3.18
C ASN A 42 3.62 -9.41 2.77
N GLU A 43 4.69 -9.16 3.55
CA GLU A 43 5.62 -8.05 3.30
C GLU A 43 6.40 -8.26 2.00
N GLN A 44 6.87 -9.47 1.76
CA GLN A 44 7.64 -9.82 0.57
C GLN A 44 6.81 -9.61 -0.69
N GLU A 45 5.58 -10.12 -0.71
CA GLU A 45 4.66 -9.93 -1.84
C GLU A 45 4.31 -8.45 -2.04
N ALA A 46 4.14 -7.70 -0.95
CA ALA A 46 3.88 -6.26 -1.04
C ALA A 46 5.07 -5.54 -1.71
N ASP A 47 6.29 -5.84 -1.29
CA ASP A 47 7.50 -5.28 -1.87
C ASP A 47 7.64 -5.65 -3.35
N ASP A 48 7.37 -6.90 -3.72
CA ASP A 48 7.42 -7.39 -5.11
C ASP A 48 6.39 -6.67 -5.99
N GLN A 49 5.15 -6.50 -5.49
CA GLN A 49 4.11 -5.79 -6.26
C GLN A 49 4.47 -4.33 -6.51
N ILE A 50 5.12 -3.65 -5.55
CA ILE A 50 5.52 -2.26 -5.72
C ILE A 50 6.70 -2.13 -6.68
N GLN A 51 7.73 -2.95 -6.50
CA GLN A 51 8.89 -2.95 -7.40
C GLN A 51 8.42 -3.16 -8.84
N GLN A 52 7.56 -4.16 -9.04
CA GLN A 52 7.03 -4.45 -10.37
C GLN A 52 6.12 -3.33 -10.90
N LEU A 53 5.37 -2.62 -10.02
CA LEU A 53 4.59 -1.44 -10.43
C LEU A 53 5.49 -0.37 -11.02
N PHE A 54 6.57 0.01 -10.31
CA PHE A 54 7.48 1.05 -10.77
C PHE A 54 8.26 0.64 -12.01
N LEU A 55 8.66 -0.64 -12.11
CA LEU A 55 9.29 -1.19 -13.33
C LEU A 55 8.33 -1.11 -14.54
N ASP A 56 7.06 -1.47 -14.36
CA ASP A 56 6.07 -1.38 -15.43
C ASP A 56 5.82 0.08 -15.85
N ILE A 57 5.73 1.00 -14.88
CA ILE A 57 5.56 2.43 -15.16
C ILE A 57 6.72 2.95 -16.00
N TRP A 58 7.96 2.59 -15.65
CA TRP A 58 9.15 3.02 -16.37
C TRP A 58 9.26 2.37 -17.74
N ASN A 59 9.26 1.04 -17.82
CA ASN A 59 9.50 0.28 -19.03
C ASN A 59 8.41 0.46 -20.10
N LYS A 60 7.15 0.58 -19.67
CA LYS A 60 6.00 0.77 -20.57
C LYS A 60 5.64 2.24 -20.77
N GLN A 61 6.44 3.16 -20.21
CA GLN A 61 6.23 4.61 -20.27
C GLN A 61 4.82 5.05 -19.81
N LEU A 62 4.25 4.34 -18.83
CA LEU A 62 2.89 4.60 -18.36
C LEU A 62 2.76 5.96 -17.66
N TYR A 63 3.88 6.56 -17.24
CA TYR A 63 3.94 7.91 -16.69
C TYR A 63 3.36 8.98 -17.64
N ARG A 64 3.36 8.73 -18.96
CA ARG A 64 2.77 9.66 -19.97
C ARG A 64 1.27 9.74 -19.85
N ASN A 65 0.60 8.73 -19.32
CA ASN A 65 -0.85 8.64 -19.24
C ASN A 65 -1.44 9.22 -17.94
N VAL A 66 -0.59 9.70 -17.02
CA VAL A 66 -1.04 10.28 -15.75
C VAL A 66 -1.67 11.64 -15.99
N GLN A 67 -3.01 11.76 -15.95
CA GLN A 67 -3.72 12.97 -16.35
C GLN A 67 -3.97 13.94 -15.20
N GLN A 68 -4.38 13.49 -14.03
CA GLN A 68 -4.87 14.35 -12.95
C GLN A 68 -3.98 14.37 -11.71
N SER A 69 -3.84 13.27 -11.01
CA SER A 69 -3.10 13.18 -9.77
C SER A 69 -2.19 11.97 -9.79
N LEU A 70 -0.89 12.23 -9.67
CA LEU A 70 0.12 11.18 -9.55
C LEU A 70 -0.16 10.26 -8.35
N LYS A 71 -0.58 10.85 -7.24
CA LYS A 71 -0.96 10.14 -6.03
C LYS A 71 -2.11 9.17 -6.28
N PHE A 72 -3.21 9.67 -6.85
CA PHE A 72 -4.38 8.85 -7.17
C PHE A 72 -4.02 7.71 -8.13
N TYR A 73 -3.28 8.03 -9.19
CA TYR A 73 -2.82 7.04 -10.17
C TYR A 73 -2.04 5.90 -9.52
N LEU A 74 -1.02 6.22 -8.70
CA LEU A 74 -0.17 5.22 -8.06
C LEU A 74 -0.94 4.36 -7.05
N HIS A 75 -1.80 4.96 -6.23
CA HIS A 75 -2.61 4.24 -5.25
C HIS A 75 -3.64 3.31 -5.92
N THR A 76 -4.27 3.75 -7.01
CA THR A 76 -5.17 2.91 -7.81
C THR A 76 -4.42 1.77 -8.49
N ALA A 77 -3.27 2.06 -9.09
CA ALA A 77 -2.46 1.07 -9.78
C ALA A 77 -1.97 -0.05 -8.84
N ILE A 78 -1.46 0.29 -7.66
CA ILE A 78 -1.02 -0.72 -6.69
C ILE A 78 -2.20 -1.53 -6.14
N ARG A 79 -3.34 -0.91 -5.87
CA ARG A 79 -4.55 -1.60 -5.42
C ARG A 79 -5.00 -2.64 -6.45
N ASN A 80 -5.16 -2.23 -7.69
CA ASN A 80 -5.59 -3.13 -8.77
C ASN A 80 -4.60 -4.28 -8.97
N ARG A 81 -3.30 -3.99 -8.86
CA ARG A 81 -2.25 -5.01 -8.95
C ARG A 81 -2.36 -6.05 -7.83
N CYS A 82 -2.54 -5.62 -6.59
CA CYS A 82 -2.72 -6.50 -5.45
C CYS A 82 -4.00 -7.34 -5.57
N LEU A 83 -5.12 -6.77 -6.02
CA LEU A 83 -6.36 -7.51 -6.25
C LEU A 83 -6.19 -8.56 -7.34
N ASN A 84 -5.55 -8.23 -8.46
CA ASN A 84 -5.25 -9.18 -9.54
C ASN A 84 -4.35 -10.32 -9.04
N TYR A 85 -3.35 -10.02 -8.21
CA TYR A 85 -2.51 -11.03 -7.57
C TYR A 85 -3.34 -11.98 -6.70
N LEU A 86 -4.20 -11.46 -5.83
CA LEU A 86 -5.07 -12.27 -4.97
C LEU A 86 -6.03 -13.15 -5.78
N THR A 87 -6.60 -12.60 -6.85
CA THR A 87 -7.50 -13.35 -7.74
C THR A 87 -6.76 -14.51 -8.41
N ARG A 88 -5.56 -14.29 -8.93
CA ARG A 88 -4.72 -15.35 -9.53
C ARG A 88 -4.34 -16.41 -8.51
N ALA A 89 -3.86 -16.01 -7.33
CA ALA A 89 -3.52 -16.93 -6.25
C ALA A 89 -4.73 -17.77 -5.79
N CYS A 90 -5.92 -17.17 -5.77
CA CYS A 90 -7.17 -17.88 -5.48
C CYS A 90 -7.50 -18.91 -6.57
N HIS A 91 -7.34 -18.56 -7.85
CA HIS A 91 -7.56 -19.50 -8.96
C HIS A 91 -6.55 -20.64 -8.97
N GLU A 92 -5.28 -20.37 -8.73
CA GLU A 92 -4.24 -21.40 -8.60
C GLU A 92 -4.50 -22.36 -7.43
N ASN A 93 -4.95 -21.83 -6.29
CA ASN A 93 -5.36 -22.64 -5.14
C ASN A 93 -6.67 -23.41 -5.39
N LYS A 94 -7.61 -22.88 -6.18
CA LYS A 94 -8.83 -23.61 -6.59
C LYS A 94 -8.50 -24.77 -7.51
N MET A 95 -7.57 -24.63 -8.43
CA MET A 95 -7.08 -25.74 -9.27
C MET A 95 -6.33 -26.80 -8.45
N ARG A 96 -5.74 -26.44 -7.30
CA ARG A 96 -5.10 -27.38 -6.37
C ARG A 96 -6.08 -28.07 -5.41
N ASN A 97 -7.16 -27.40 -5.04
CA ASN A 97 -8.17 -27.91 -4.14
C ASN A 97 -9.55 -27.73 -4.79
N GLU A 98 -10.15 -28.81 -5.25
CA GLU A 98 -11.53 -28.84 -5.79
C GLU A 98 -12.62 -28.47 -4.77
N TYR A 99 -12.25 -27.88 -3.63
CA TYR A 99 -13.17 -27.47 -2.57
C TYR A 99 -12.79 -26.11 -1.97
N ALA A 100 -13.34 -25.03 -2.54
CA ALA A 100 -13.64 -23.82 -1.78
C ALA A 100 -14.54 -22.87 -2.57
N ALA A 101 -15.77 -22.71 -2.04
CA ALA A 101 -16.84 -21.90 -2.57
C ALA A 101 -16.53 -20.40 -2.64
N HIS A 102 -16.99 -19.79 -3.72
CA HIS A 102 -17.45 -18.42 -3.93
C HIS A 102 -16.78 -17.30 -3.12
N LEU A 103 -15.83 -16.63 -3.76
CA LEU A 103 -15.59 -15.22 -3.56
C LEU A 103 -16.12 -14.49 -4.80
N GLU A 104 -17.23 -13.78 -4.63
CA GLU A 104 -17.75 -12.86 -5.64
C GLU A 104 -16.67 -11.80 -5.92
N VAL A 105 -16.21 -11.78 -7.15
CA VAL A 105 -15.43 -10.68 -7.70
C VAL A 105 -16.43 -9.56 -7.96
N ILE A 106 -16.50 -8.59 -7.08
CA ILE A 106 -17.26 -7.36 -7.32
C ILE A 106 -16.52 -6.60 -8.43
N PRO A 107 -17.13 -6.36 -9.59
CA PRO A 107 -16.60 -5.47 -10.59
C PRO A 107 -16.57 -4.07 -9.96
N LEU A 108 -15.39 -3.48 -9.88
CA LEU A 108 -15.25 -2.10 -9.43
C LEU A 108 -15.67 -1.20 -10.58
N GLU A 109 -16.88 -0.66 -10.49
CA GLU A 109 -17.29 0.49 -11.26
C GLU A 109 -16.36 1.66 -10.94
N ASP A 110 -15.99 2.36 -12.01
CA ASP A 110 -15.06 3.48 -12.09
C ASP A 110 -15.77 4.73 -11.50
N ASP A 111 -15.78 4.84 -10.17
CA ASP A 111 -16.30 6.05 -9.53
C ASP A 111 -15.19 6.77 -8.73
N ASN A 112 -14.83 7.91 -9.30
CA ASN A 112 -14.18 9.06 -8.71
C ASN A 112 -14.29 9.15 -7.19
N GLU A 113 -13.21 8.76 -6.44
CA GLU A 113 -12.92 9.50 -5.21
C GLU A 113 -11.47 9.37 -4.75
N PRO A 114 -10.81 10.49 -4.44
CA PRO A 114 -9.42 10.50 -3.93
C PRO A 114 -9.34 10.19 -2.42
N LEU A 115 -10.19 9.30 -1.90
CA LEU A 115 -10.48 9.16 -0.47
C LEU A 115 -9.62 8.13 0.28
N LEU A 116 -8.77 7.35 -0.38
CA LEU A 116 -8.05 6.29 0.32
C LEU A 116 -6.99 6.79 1.31
N GLN A 117 -6.33 7.93 1.05
CA GLN A 117 -5.34 8.45 2.00
C GLN A 117 -5.95 9.17 3.21
N PRO A 118 -6.91 10.09 3.04
CA PRO A 118 -7.63 10.64 4.19
C PRO A 118 -8.35 9.57 4.98
N TYR A 119 -8.96 8.60 4.31
CA TYR A 119 -9.65 7.48 4.94
C TYR A 119 -8.68 6.54 5.67
N LEU A 120 -7.56 6.16 5.06
CA LEU A 120 -6.55 5.33 5.70
C LEU A 120 -5.94 6.03 6.93
N LEU A 121 -5.64 7.33 6.84
CA LEU A 121 -5.15 8.14 7.96
C LEU A 121 -6.21 8.27 9.06
N ALA A 122 -7.48 8.46 8.70
CA ALA A 122 -8.58 8.49 9.65
C ALA A 122 -8.70 7.15 10.40
N VAL A 123 -8.68 6.03 9.66
CA VAL A 123 -8.74 4.68 10.26
C VAL A 123 -7.49 4.35 11.09
N LEU A 124 -6.31 4.81 10.68
CA LEU A 124 -5.09 4.68 11.49
C LEU A 124 -5.21 5.45 12.82
N ASN A 125 -5.82 6.63 12.80
CA ASN A 125 -6.04 7.44 14.00
C ASN A 125 -7.10 6.85 14.95
N GLU A 126 -7.95 5.94 14.48
CA GLU A 126 -8.89 5.18 15.33
C GLU A 126 -8.18 4.04 16.10
N LEU A 127 -6.94 3.70 15.75
CA LEU A 127 -6.20 2.67 16.48
C LEU A 127 -5.88 3.13 17.89
N PRO A 128 -6.01 2.25 18.92
CA PRO A 128 -5.48 2.53 20.25
C PRO A 128 -4.01 2.92 20.19
N ALA A 129 -3.61 3.93 20.97
CA ALA A 129 -2.29 4.58 20.88
C ALA A 129 -1.10 3.62 20.83
N GLN A 130 -1.12 2.54 21.63
CA GLN A 130 -0.04 1.54 21.63
C GLN A 130 0.01 0.72 20.32
N ARG A 131 -1.14 0.42 19.73
CA ARG A 131 -1.21 -0.30 18.45
C ARG A 131 -0.78 0.58 17.30
N PHE A 132 -1.21 1.85 17.32
CA PHE A 132 -0.78 2.85 16.34
C PHE A 132 0.74 3.06 16.40
N ARG A 133 1.30 3.21 17.61
CA ARG A 133 2.76 3.40 17.81
C ARG A 133 3.54 2.19 17.31
N ALA A 134 3.12 0.98 17.67
CA ALA A 134 3.74 -0.24 17.17
C ALA A 134 3.72 -0.34 15.64
N PHE A 135 2.57 -0.03 15.04
CA PHE A 135 2.37 -0.04 13.61
C PHE A 135 3.23 1.02 12.90
N ASN A 136 3.27 2.24 13.43
CA ASN A 136 4.07 3.35 12.90
C ASN A 136 5.56 3.01 12.89
N LEU A 137 6.11 2.54 14.03
CA LEU A 137 7.52 2.22 14.16
C LEU A 137 7.98 1.13 13.18
N VAL A 138 7.16 0.11 12.97
CA VAL A 138 7.55 -1.04 12.14
C VAL A 138 7.24 -0.81 10.65
N HIS A 139 6.04 -0.31 10.32
CA HIS A 139 5.58 -0.26 8.92
C HIS A 139 5.76 1.11 8.25
N ILE A 140 5.90 2.19 9.01
CA ILE A 140 6.11 3.53 8.47
C ILE A 140 7.57 3.97 8.62
N GLU A 141 8.18 3.70 9.80
CA GLU A 141 9.57 4.06 10.08
C GLU A 141 10.58 2.95 9.74
N ASP A 142 10.11 1.77 9.28
CA ASP A 142 10.90 0.59 8.90
C ASP A 142 11.87 0.09 10.00
N LYS A 143 11.50 0.29 11.29
CA LYS A 143 12.34 -0.20 12.39
C LYS A 143 12.24 -1.71 12.53
N LYS A 144 13.37 -2.35 12.83
CA LYS A 144 13.38 -3.77 13.17
C LYS A 144 12.59 -4.02 14.47
N TYR A 145 11.98 -5.18 14.58
CA TYR A 145 11.12 -5.53 15.73
C TYR A 145 11.81 -5.34 17.09
N HIS A 146 13.11 -5.63 17.20
CA HIS A 146 13.83 -5.42 18.46
C HIS A 146 14.05 -3.94 18.79
N GLU A 147 14.24 -3.08 17.78
CA GLU A 147 14.39 -1.63 17.93
C GLU A 147 13.06 -0.99 18.34
N ALA A 148 11.98 -1.35 17.63
CA ALA A 148 10.64 -0.87 17.94
C ALA A 148 10.16 -1.31 19.34
N ALA A 149 10.41 -2.57 19.73
CA ALA A 149 10.09 -3.09 21.05
C ALA A 149 10.88 -2.35 22.14
N LYS A 150 12.18 -2.12 21.94
CA LYS A 150 13.04 -1.36 22.86
C LYS A 150 12.54 0.07 23.05
N GLU A 151 12.17 0.75 21.95
CA GLU A 151 11.68 2.13 21.98
C GLU A 151 10.32 2.26 22.66
N MET A 152 9.47 1.23 22.53
CA MET A 152 8.19 1.17 23.22
C MET A 152 8.29 0.69 24.68
N GLY A 153 9.45 0.20 25.12
CA GLY A 153 9.63 -0.38 26.44
C GLY A 153 8.85 -1.67 26.68
N ILE A 154 8.61 -2.48 25.62
CA ILE A 154 7.83 -3.71 25.67
C ILE A 154 8.63 -4.90 25.13
N SER A 155 8.13 -6.12 25.38
CA SER A 155 8.73 -7.32 24.78
C SER A 155 8.43 -7.42 23.28
N ILE A 156 9.30 -8.12 22.52
CA ILE A 156 9.06 -8.40 21.10
C ILE A 156 7.73 -9.13 20.88
N ASN A 157 7.35 -10.02 21.80
CA ASN A 157 6.08 -10.74 21.72
C ASN A 157 4.88 -9.80 21.93
N SER A 158 4.98 -8.86 22.85
CA SER A 158 3.97 -7.80 23.03
C SER A 158 3.85 -6.93 21.79
N LEU A 159 4.99 -6.54 21.18
CA LEU A 159 5.00 -5.79 19.94
C LEU A 159 4.28 -6.55 18.81
N LYS A 160 4.61 -7.83 18.63
CA LYS A 160 3.94 -8.68 17.62
C LYS A 160 2.42 -8.78 17.86
N SER A 161 2.00 -8.85 19.12
CA SER A 161 0.57 -8.85 19.48
C SER A 161 -0.11 -7.54 19.13
N HIS A 162 0.52 -6.39 19.41
CA HIS A 162 0.01 -5.08 19.02
C HIS A 162 -0.10 -4.94 17.51
N LEU A 163 0.92 -5.37 16.76
CA LEU A 163 0.90 -5.37 15.29
C LEU A 163 -0.22 -6.24 14.72
N LYS A 164 -0.36 -7.48 15.22
CA LYS A 164 -1.43 -8.38 14.78
C LYS A 164 -2.82 -7.78 14.99
N LEU A 165 -3.05 -7.15 16.15
CA LEU A 165 -4.32 -6.51 16.45
C LEU A 165 -4.55 -5.23 15.65
N ALA A 166 -3.49 -4.43 15.39
CA ALA A 166 -3.57 -3.26 14.53
C ALA A 166 -3.98 -3.67 13.11
N VAL A 167 -3.28 -4.62 12.51
CA VAL A 167 -3.58 -5.11 11.15
C VAL A 167 -4.99 -5.69 11.05
N LYS A 168 -5.43 -6.46 12.07
CA LYS A 168 -6.81 -6.98 12.12
C LYS A 168 -7.85 -5.86 12.14
N PHE A 169 -7.62 -4.82 12.94
CA PHE A 169 -8.52 -3.67 13.03
C PHE A 169 -8.60 -2.90 11.71
N LEU A 170 -7.43 -2.57 11.12
CA LEU A 170 -7.36 -1.85 9.85
C LEU A 170 -8.10 -2.59 8.73
N ARG A 171 -7.98 -3.91 8.68
CA ARG A 171 -8.72 -4.73 7.71
C ARG A 171 -10.22 -4.60 7.85
N MET A 172 -10.74 -4.81 9.05
CA MET A 172 -12.18 -4.72 9.29
C MET A 172 -12.77 -3.38 8.89
N ARG A 173 -11.94 -2.31 8.91
CA ARG A 173 -12.36 -0.97 8.52
C ARG A 173 -12.20 -0.70 7.03
N LEU A 174 -11.21 -1.30 6.37
CA LEU A 174 -10.93 -1.10 4.95
C LEU A 174 -11.73 -2.04 4.03
N GLU A 175 -12.31 -3.10 4.58
CA GLU A 175 -13.18 -4.06 3.86
C GLU A 175 -14.65 -3.59 3.81
N ARG A 176 -14.98 -2.44 4.43
CA ARG A 176 -16.30 -1.80 4.35
C ARG A 176 -16.28 -0.69 3.32
#